data_11e8a8d77fb2c44868b6c41588cd18a0
#
_entry.id   11e8a8d77fb2c44868b6c41588cd18a0
#
_cell.length_a   1.000
_cell.length_b   1.000
_cell.length_c   1.000
_cell.angle_alpha   90.00
_cell.angle_beta   90.00
_cell.angle_gamma   90.00
#
_symmetry.space_group_name_H-M   'P 1'
#
loop_
_entity.id
_entity.type
_entity.pdbx_description
1 polymer ?
#
loop_
_entity_poly.entity_id
_entity_poly.type
_entity_poly.pdbx_seq_one_letter_code
_entity_poly.pdbx_strand_id
1 'polypeptide(L)'
;TADVLCNINLEQLIHVHEVNQRNMSVVYKKMPKEQMSSVNSVLNLDETDTVSCVKDYDASHYAEDDLIAMSTGIYIINTDFLISLMEVEQYEESPRKLRYLLLDKLVDVAALGYEYAGYMKNIHDVKSYYDANMDMLDPQKFTSLLHATQKVYTKVKNEEATYFANSSEIFNSQFASGSVIEGRVENSIISRRCQLEKEACISDSII
;
A
#
# COMPACT_ATOMS: atom_id res chain seq x y z
N THR A 1 -1.99 1.17 8.92
CA THR A 1 -0.86 0.24 9.08
C THR A 1 0.35 0.74 8.29
N ALA A 2 1.56 0.43 8.71
CA ALA A 2 2.80 0.89 8.05
C ALA A 2 3.24 -0.04 6.90
N ASP A 3 2.46 -1.06 6.64
CA ASP A 3 2.70 -2.11 5.64
C ASP A 3 1.95 -1.92 4.32
N VAL A 4 1.12 -0.88 4.23
CA VAL A 4 0.37 -0.54 3.01
C VAL A 4 1.03 0.65 2.32
N LEU A 5 1.52 0.42 1.10
CA LEU A 5 2.06 1.45 0.22
C LEU A 5 0.95 1.95 -0.71
N CYS A 6 0.50 3.18 -0.51
CA CYS A 6 -0.54 3.83 -1.34
C CYS A 6 -0.41 5.36 -1.26
N ASN A 7 -1.07 6.05 -2.17
CA ASN A 7 -1.19 7.52 -2.16
C ASN A 7 -2.69 7.91 -2.22
N ILE A 8 -3.35 7.80 -1.06
CA ILE A 8 -4.78 8.06 -0.93
C ILE A 8 -5.05 9.54 -0.62
N ASN A 9 -6.07 10.11 -1.25
CA ASN A 9 -6.56 11.44 -0.95
C ASN A 9 -7.44 11.42 0.31
N LEU A 10 -6.84 11.79 1.45
CA LEU A 10 -7.54 11.79 2.73
C LEU A 10 -8.65 12.83 2.81
N GLU A 11 -8.52 13.98 2.15
CA GLU A 11 -9.56 15.02 2.12
C GLU A 11 -10.83 14.49 1.44
N GLN A 12 -10.66 13.82 0.30
CA GLN A 12 -11.78 13.21 -0.40
C GLN A 12 -12.43 12.09 0.43
N LEU A 13 -11.63 11.26 1.07
CA LEU A 13 -12.10 10.17 1.92
C LEU A 13 -12.91 10.72 3.12
N ILE A 14 -12.41 11.77 3.79
CA ILE A 14 -13.10 12.44 4.90
C ILE A 14 -14.41 13.04 4.41
N HIS A 15 -14.39 13.73 3.28
CA HIS A 15 -15.62 14.33 2.70
C HIS A 15 -16.69 13.27 2.42
N VAL A 16 -16.32 12.13 1.83
CA VAL A 16 -17.26 11.03 1.57
C VAL A 16 -17.81 10.47 2.89
N HIS A 17 -16.98 10.31 3.90
CA HIS A 17 -17.41 9.86 5.22
C HIS A 17 -18.42 10.80 5.86
N GLU A 18 -18.16 12.12 5.85
CA GLU A 18 -19.03 13.14 6.41
C GLU A 18 -20.38 13.25 5.69
N VAL A 19 -20.38 13.23 4.34
CA VAL A 19 -21.61 13.29 3.53
C VAL A 19 -22.52 12.10 3.81
N ASN A 20 -21.96 10.91 4.00
CA ASN A 20 -22.72 9.70 4.27
C ASN A 20 -23.12 9.55 5.74
N GLN A 21 -22.67 10.43 6.64
CA GLN A 21 -23.03 10.45 8.06
C GLN A 21 -22.90 9.09 8.77
N ARG A 22 -21.85 8.34 8.42
CA ARG A 22 -21.57 7.04 9.04
C ARG A 22 -20.65 7.20 10.25
N ASN A 23 -20.74 6.30 11.21
CA ASN A 23 -19.80 6.27 12.35
C ASN A 23 -18.42 5.80 11.94
N MET A 24 -18.35 4.98 10.88
CA MET A 24 -17.12 4.38 10.41
C MET A 24 -17.15 4.18 8.90
N SER A 25 -15.99 4.42 8.26
CA SER A 25 -15.73 4.08 6.86
C SER A 25 -14.44 3.28 6.77
N VAL A 26 -14.39 2.34 5.84
CA VAL A 26 -13.20 1.50 5.58
C VAL A 26 -12.79 1.64 4.12
N VAL A 27 -11.49 1.81 3.90
CA VAL A 27 -10.94 1.79 2.55
C VAL A 27 -10.72 0.35 2.12
N TYR A 28 -11.20 0.03 0.92
CA TYR A 28 -10.94 -1.25 0.29
C TYR A 28 -10.36 -1.07 -1.11
N LYS A 29 -9.71 -2.10 -1.62
CA LYS A 29 -9.25 -2.17 -3.00
C LYS A 29 -9.66 -3.49 -3.61
N LYS A 30 -10.13 -3.45 -4.85
CA LYS A 30 -10.36 -4.65 -5.64
C LYS A 30 -9.02 -5.18 -6.15
N MET A 31 -8.66 -6.37 -5.70
CA MET A 31 -7.40 -7.03 -6.02
C MET A 31 -7.65 -8.35 -6.74
N PRO A 32 -6.82 -8.70 -7.75
CA PRO A 32 -6.87 -10.02 -8.34
C PRO A 32 -6.39 -11.08 -7.33
N LYS A 33 -6.89 -12.30 -7.46
CA LYS A 33 -6.60 -13.44 -6.58
C LYS A 33 -5.11 -13.66 -6.34
N GLU A 34 -4.28 -13.50 -7.35
CA GLU A 34 -2.82 -13.70 -7.31
C GLU A 34 -2.09 -12.74 -6.36
N GLN A 35 -2.70 -11.58 -6.07
CA GLN A 35 -2.13 -10.56 -5.18
C GLN A 35 -2.68 -10.65 -3.76
N MET A 36 -3.57 -11.61 -3.50
CA MET A 36 -4.14 -11.85 -2.18
C MET A 36 -3.31 -12.85 -1.39
N SER A 37 -3.32 -12.71 -0.08
CA SER A 37 -2.69 -13.64 0.86
C SER A 37 -3.62 -13.96 2.03
N SER A 38 -3.36 -15.07 2.74
CA SER A 38 -4.18 -15.52 3.87
C SER A 38 -4.25 -14.53 5.05
N VAL A 39 -3.38 -13.52 5.08
CA VAL A 39 -3.43 -12.46 6.10
C VAL A 39 -4.39 -11.32 5.76
N ASN A 40 -4.95 -11.33 4.54
CA ASN A 40 -5.88 -10.30 4.10
C ASN A 40 -7.31 -10.60 4.58
N SER A 41 -8.04 -9.53 4.89
CA SER A 41 -9.48 -9.61 5.16
C SER A 41 -10.25 -9.12 3.93
N VAL A 42 -11.32 -9.82 3.60
CA VAL A 42 -12.19 -9.53 2.46
C VAL A 42 -13.49 -8.92 2.96
N LEU A 43 -13.94 -7.89 2.25
CA LEU A 43 -15.21 -7.21 2.51
C LEU A 43 -16.25 -7.63 1.45
N ASN A 44 -17.44 -7.98 1.90
CA ASN A 44 -18.61 -7.99 1.03
C ASN A 44 -19.38 -6.69 1.24
N LEU A 45 -19.68 -6.01 0.15
CA LEU A 45 -20.44 -4.76 0.16
C LEU A 45 -21.79 -4.98 -0.50
N ASP A 46 -22.79 -4.23 -0.06
CA ASP A 46 -24.10 -4.16 -0.71
C ASP A 46 -24.12 -3.10 -1.84
N GLU A 47 -25.29 -2.90 -2.45
CA GLU A 47 -25.48 -1.94 -3.55
C GLU A 47 -25.26 -0.46 -3.12
N THR A 48 -25.19 -0.20 -1.83
CA THR A 48 -24.94 1.13 -1.24
C THR A 48 -23.53 1.30 -0.70
N ASP A 49 -22.60 0.43 -1.11
CA ASP A 49 -21.23 0.37 -0.59
C ASP A 49 -21.15 0.16 0.93
N THR A 50 -22.20 -0.37 1.56
CA THR A 50 -22.20 -0.68 2.98
C THR A 50 -21.60 -2.08 3.21
N VAL A 51 -20.72 -2.21 4.20
CA VAL A 51 -20.10 -3.49 4.55
C VAL A 51 -21.14 -4.42 5.15
N SER A 52 -21.44 -5.50 4.45
CA SER A 52 -22.40 -6.54 4.84
C SER A 52 -21.76 -7.77 5.49
N CYS A 53 -20.49 -8.04 5.17
CA CYS A 53 -19.75 -9.16 5.74
C CYS A 53 -18.23 -8.89 5.67
N VAL A 54 -17.51 -9.41 6.68
CA VAL A 54 -16.04 -9.44 6.71
C VAL A 54 -15.60 -10.89 6.87
N LYS A 55 -14.63 -11.33 6.07
CA LYS A 55 -14.09 -12.69 6.13
C LYS A 55 -12.58 -12.66 5.97
N ASP A 56 -11.90 -13.67 6.51
CA ASP A 56 -10.53 -13.95 6.14
C ASP A 56 -10.48 -14.49 4.71
N TYR A 57 -9.42 -14.12 3.99
CA TYR A 57 -9.26 -14.59 2.62
C TYR A 57 -8.95 -16.09 2.57
N ASP A 58 -9.73 -16.80 1.78
CA ASP A 58 -9.50 -18.20 1.42
C ASP A 58 -9.56 -18.35 -0.10
N ALA A 59 -8.43 -18.69 -0.71
CA ALA A 59 -8.28 -18.82 -2.16
C ALA A 59 -9.22 -19.82 -2.81
N SER A 60 -9.73 -20.82 -2.04
CA SER A 60 -10.65 -21.84 -2.55
C SER A 60 -12.04 -21.30 -2.92
N HIS A 61 -12.41 -20.13 -2.39
CA HIS A 61 -13.72 -19.51 -2.61
C HIS A 61 -13.78 -18.59 -3.83
N TYR A 62 -12.68 -18.40 -4.55
CA TYR A 62 -12.58 -17.41 -5.64
C TYR A 62 -12.04 -18.03 -6.92
N ALA A 63 -12.62 -17.66 -8.07
CA ALA A 63 -12.08 -17.99 -9.39
C ALA A 63 -10.81 -17.18 -9.71
N GLU A 64 -10.08 -17.59 -10.76
CA GLU A 64 -8.81 -16.92 -11.14
C GLU A 64 -9.03 -15.47 -11.58
N ASP A 65 -10.16 -15.17 -12.24
CA ASP A 65 -10.48 -13.84 -12.76
C ASP A 65 -11.24 -12.95 -11.76
N ASP A 66 -11.48 -13.42 -10.53
CA ASP A 66 -12.24 -12.65 -9.54
C ASP A 66 -11.46 -11.45 -9.04
N LEU A 67 -12.15 -10.31 -8.96
CA LEU A 67 -11.69 -9.11 -8.26
C LEU A 67 -12.25 -9.10 -6.84
N ILE A 68 -11.36 -9.19 -5.86
CA ILE A 68 -11.70 -9.39 -4.46
C ILE A 68 -11.54 -8.08 -3.70
N ALA A 69 -12.59 -7.64 -3.00
CA ALA A 69 -12.55 -6.41 -2.21
C ALA A 69 -11.74 -6.63 -0.92
N MET A 70 -10.45 -6.32 -0.99
CA MET A 70 -9.52 -6.45 0.12
C MET A 70 -9.60 -5.23 1.03
N SER A 71 -9.77 -5.44 2.35
CA SER A 71 -9.63 -4.38 3.35
C SER A 71 -8.19 -3.89 3.43
N THR A 72 -7.98 -2.60 3.29
CA THR A 72 -6.63 -2.00 3.37
C THR A 72 -6.16 -1.76 4.80
N GLY A 73 -7.07 -1.86 5.79
CA GLY A 73 -6.79 -1.48 7.17
C GLY A 73 -6.72 0.04 7.40
N ILE A 74 -7.21 0.84 6.45
CA ILE A 74 -7.34 2.30 6.58
C ILE A 74 -8.80 2.61 6.90
N TYR A 75 -9.03 3.35 7.98
CA TYR A 75 -10.36 3.66 8.49
C TYR A 75 -10.51 5.16 8.74
N ILE A 76 -11.72 5.69 8.52
CA ILE A 76 -12.18 6.95 9.11
C ILE A 76 -13.23 6.61 10.14
N ILE A 77 -13.12 7.18 11.33
CA ILE A 77 -13.97 6.84 12.47
C ILE A 77 -14.31 8.13 13.20
N ASN A 78 -15.60 8.32 13.54
CA ASN A 78 -16.02 9.40 14.41
C ASN A 78 -15.37 9.25 15.79
N THR A 79 -14.80 10.34 16.31
CA THR A 79 -14.05 10.32 17.57
C THR A 79 -14.88 9.82 18.74
N ASP A 80 -16.13 10.30 18.90
CA ASP A 80 -17.01 9.89 19.99
C ASP A 80 -17.34 8.39 19.92
N PHE A 81 -17.53 7.88 18.71
CA PHE A 81 -17.77 6.46 18.49
C PHE A 81 -16.52 5.63 18.85
N LEU A 82 -15.33 6.07 18.46
CA LEU A 82 -14.08 5.37 18.82
C LEU A 82 -13.88 5.35 20.34
N ILE A 83 -14.14 6.48 21.02
CA ILE A 83 -14.03 6.57 22.47
C ILE A 83 -14.97 5.54 23.12
N SER A 84 -16.24 5.50 22.70
CA SER A 84 -17.23 4.55 23.24
C SER A 84 -16.83 3.09 23.04
N LEU A 85 -16.23 2.75 21.88
CA LEU A 85 -15.68 1.41 21.65
C LEU A 85 -14.54 1.06 22.59
N MET A 86 -13.63 2.00 22.80
CA MET A 86 -12.47 1.78 23.69
C MET A 86 -12.87 1.68 25.15
N GLU A 87 -13.88 2.43 25.59
CA GLU A 87 -14.44 2.35 26.94
C GLU A 87 -15.07 0.98 27.21
N VAL A 88 -15.74 0.38 26.24
CA VAL A 88 -16.27 -0.98 26.39
C VAL A 88 -15.16 -2.01 26.43
N GLU A 89 -14.21 -1.93 25.48
CA GLU A 89 -13.15 -2.92 25.33
C GLU A 89 -12.18 -2.96 26.52
N GLN A 90 -11.97 -1.86 27.26
CA GLN A 90 -11.09 -1.83 28.43
C GLN A 90 -11.57 -2.72 29.60
N TYR A 91 -12.86 -3.06 29.64
CA TYR A 91 -13.44 -3.91 30.68
C TYR A 91 -13.48 -5.40 30.28
N GLU A 92 -13.07 -5.73 29.06
CA GLU A 92 -12.97 -7.13 28.63
C GLU A 92 -11.80 -7.85 29.32
N GLU A 93 -11.97 -9.11 29.65
CA GLU A 93 -10.90 -9.93 30.24
C GLU A 93 -9.66 -10.07 29.35
N SER A 94 -9.87 -10.01 28.03
CA SER A 94 -8.81 -10.11 27.04
C SER A 94 -9.04 -9.05 25.95
N PRO A 95 -8.60 -7.79 26.18
CA PRO A 95 -8.78 -6.72 25.22
C PRO A 95 -8.18 -7.04 23.84
N ARG A 96 -8.95 -6.84 22.79
CA ARG A 96 -8.51 -7.11 21.41
C ARG A 96 -7.57 -6.02 20.91
N LYS A 97 -6.67 -6.38 20.00
CA LYS A 97 -5.91 -5.36 19.27
C LYS A 97 -6.88 -4.51 18.44
N LEU A 98 -6.65 -3.21 18.41
CA LEU A 98 -7.52 -2.23 17.74
C LEU A 98 -7.90 -2.66 16.30
N ARG A 99 -6.97 -3.24 15.55
CA ARG A 99 -7.22 -3.73 14.19
C ARG A 99 -8.38 -4.74 14.14
N TYR A 100 -8.39 -5.72 15.02
CA TYR A 100 -9.42 -6.77 15.03
C TYR A 100 -10.75 -6.21 15.54
N LEU A 101 -10.69 -5.37 16.59
CA LEU A 101 -11.88 -4.68 17.09
C LEU A 101 -12.57 -3.89 15.99
N LEU A 102 -11.81 -3.11 15.20
CA LEU A 102 -12.37 -2.30 14.13
C LEU A 102 -12.94 -3.17 13.00
N LEU A 103 -12.27 -4.25 12.62
CA LEU A 103 -12.78 -5.18 11.60
C LEU A 103 -14.12 -5.82 12.02
N ASP A 104 -14.21 -6.29 13.27
CA ASP A 104 -15.43 -6.91 13.80
C ASP A 104 -16.61 -5.93 13.82
N LYS A 105 -16.34 -4.63 14.05
CA LYS A 105 -17.38 -3.61 14.13
C LYS A 105 -17.90 -3.10 12.79
N LEU A 106 -17.21 -3.37 11.68
CA LEU A 106 -17.60 -2.87 10.34
C LEU A 106 -19.06 -3.21 9.98
N VAL A 107 -19.47 -4.44 10.24
CA VAL A 107 -20.83 -4.91 9.93
C VAL A 107 -21.84 -4.33 10.93
N ASP A 108 -21.51 -4.38 12.23
CA ASP A 108 -22.41 -3.91 13.31
C ASP A 108 -22.83 -2.45 13.13
N VAL A 109 -21.92 -1.61 12.64
CA VAL A 109 -22.18 -0.17 12.46
C VAL A 109 -22.55 0.21 11.02
N ALA A 110 -22.78 -0.77 10.17
CA ALA A 110 -23.02 -0.56 8.75
C ALA A 110 -21.99 0.40 8.12
N ALA A 111 -20.70 0.06 8.29
CA ALA A 111 -19.60 0.90 7.83
C ALA A 111 -19.64 1.12 6.32
N LEU A 112 -19.29 2.32 5.88
CA LEU A 112 -19.18 2.63 4.46
C LEU A 112 -17.88 2.11 3.88
N GLY A 113 -17.94 1.37 2.78
CA GLY A 113 -16.79 1.02 1.96
C GLY A 113 -16.39 2.17 1.04
N TYR A 114 -15.11 2.50 1.00
CA TYR A 114 -14.54 3.45 0.06
C TYR A 114 -13.56 2.75 -0.86
N GLU A 115 -13.87 2.66 -2.16
CA GLU A 115 -13.00 2.00 -3.14
C GLU A 115 -11.79 2.88 -3.46
N TYR A 116 -10.60 2.35 -3.26
CA TYR A 116 -9.35 2.97 -3.68
C TYR A 116 -8.87 2.37 -5.00
N ALA A 117 -8.95 3.14 -6.08
CA ALA A 117 -8.56 2.69 -7.43
C ALA A 117 -7.07 2.91 -7.77
N GLY A 118 -6.31 3.69 -6.95
CA GLY A 118 -4.91 3.99 -7.20
C GLY A 118 -3.97 2.80 -6.99
N TYR A 119 -2.67 3.02 -7.22
CA TYR A 119 -1.64 2.01 -6.94
C TYR A 119 -1.61 1.67 -5.45
N MET A 120 -1.57 0.38 -5.13
CA MET A 120 -1.42 -0.11 -3.76
C MET A 120 -0.65 -1.42 -3.74
N LYS A 121 0.27 -1.54 -2.78
CA LYS A 121 0.94 -2.79 -2.41
C LYS A 121 0.85 -3.00 -0.90
N ASN A 122 0.64 -4.23 -0.50
CA ASN A 122 0.75 -4.64 0.89
C ASN A 122 2.10 -5.35 1.08
N ILE A 123 2.95 -4.79 1.95
CA ILE A 123 4.31 -5.27 2.19
C ILE A 123 4.30 -6.11 3.45
N HIS A 124 4.25 -7.42 3.31
CA HIS A 124 4.16 -8.36 4.43
C HIS A 124 5.34 -9.34 4.51
N ASP A 125 6.14 -9.43 3.44
CA ASP A 125 7.34 -10.27 3.36
C ASP A 125 8.42 -9.63 2.48
N VAL A 126 9.58 -10.29 2.38
CA VAL A 126 10.71 -9.82 1.57
C VAL A 126 10.37 -9.79 0.08
N LYS A 127 9.55 -10.73 -0.39
CA LYS A 127 9.15 -10.78 -1.78
C LYS A 127 8.26 -9.59 -2.14
N SER A 128 7.23 -9.31 -1.35
CA SER A 128 6.34 -8.17 -1.58
C SER A 128 7.07 -6.82 -1.45
N TYR A 129 8.09 -6.73 -0.58
CA TYR A 129 8.99 -5.57 -0.52
C TYR A 129 9.80 -5.41 -1.81
N TYR A 130 10.41 -6.49 -2.31
CA TYR A 130 11.14 -6.49 -3.56
C TYR A 130 10.23 -6.10 -4.73
N ASP A 131 9.09 -6.75 -4.87
CA ASP A 131 8.11 -6.49 -5.93
C ASP A 131 7.62 -5.03 -5.91
N ALA A 132 7.39 -4.45 -4.72
CA ALA A 132 6.96 -3.07 -4.57
C ALA A 132 8.04 -2.06 -5.01
N ASN A 133 9.31 -2.36 -4.76
CA ASN A 133 10.41 -1.54 -5.25
C ASN A 133 10.56 -1.67 -6.77
N MET A 134 10.54 -2.89 -7.32
CA MET A 134 10.67 -3.12 -8.76
C MET A 134 9.48 -2.54 -9.55
N ASP A 135 8.29 -2.49 -8.96
CA ASP A 135 7.13 -1.77 -9.53
C ASP A 135 7.44 -0.28 -9.79
N MET A 136 8.38 0.32 -9.08
CA MET A 136 8.77 1.73 -9.29
C MET A 136 9.63 1.95 -10.54
N LEU A 137 10.10 0.88 -11.18
CA LEU A 137 10.73 0.93 -12.51
C LEU A 137 9.71 0.99 -13.66
N ASP A 138 8.43 0.69 -13.37
CA ASP A 138 7.31 0.87 -14.29
C ASP A 138 6.83 2.33 -14.22
N PRO A 139 6.92 3.11 -15.33
CA PRO A 139 6.53 4.53 -15.33
C PRO A 139 5.06 4.78 -14.97
N GLN A 140 4.15 3.85 -15.29
CA GLN A 140 2.72 4.01 -14.99
C GLN A 140 2.47 3.83 -13.48
N LYS A 141 3.06 2.80 -12.87
CA LYS A 141 2.96 2.55 -11.43
C LYS A 141 3.65 3.64 -10.62
N PHE A 142 4.85 4.05 -11.04
CA PHE A 142 5.59 5.17 -10.45
C PHE A 142 4.74 6.46 -10.44
N THR A 143 4.16 6.82 -11.58
CA THR A 143 3.30 7.99 -11.69
C THR A 143 2.04 7.85 -10.83
N SER A 144 1.41 6.68 -10.82
CA SER A 144 0.21 6.42 -10.02
C SER A 144 0.46 6.54 -8.51
N LEU A 145 1.66 6.17 -8.04
CA LEU A 145 1.99 6.30 -6.61
C LEU A 145 2.45 7.72 -6.25
N LEU A 146 3.37 8.30 -7.03
CA LEU A 146 4.11 9.49 -6.59
C LEU A 146 3.56 10.81 -7.16
N HIS A 147 2.82 10.77 -8.27
CA HIS A 147 2.38 11.95 -8.99
C HIS A 147 0.86 12.02 -9.25
N ALA A 148 0.06 11.01 -8.82
CA ALA A 148 -1.34 10.92 -9.24
C ALA A 148 -2.26 11.98 -8.62
N THR A 149 -2.37 12.04 -7.31
CA THR A 149 -3.37 12.90 -6.63
C THR A 149 -2.76 13.83 -5.59
N GLN A 150 -1.83 13.35 -4.81
CA GLN A 150 -1.17 14.15 -3.77
C GLN A 150 0.34 14.06 -3.93
N LYS A 151 1.00 15.20 -3.71
CA LYS A 151 2.46 15.25 -3.70
C LYS A 151 3.00 14.51 -2.48
N VAL A 152 3.87 13.56 -2.72
CA VAL A 152 4.61 12.88 -1.65
C VAL A 152 5.75 13.76 -1.19
N TYR A 153 5.72 14.16 0.08
CA TYR A 153 6.78 14.97 0.70
C TYR A 153 7.80 14.06 1.38
N THR A 154 9.04 14.17 0.95
CA THR A 154 10.16 13.41 1.52
C THR A 154 11.27 14.38 1.95
N LYS A 155 12.16 13.92 2.82
CA LYS A 155 13.33 14.70 3.21
C LYS A 155 14.26 14.91 2.02
N VAL A 156 14.40 16.15 1.57
CA VAL A 156 15.37 16.50 0.54
C VAL A 156 16.79 16.30 1.08
N LYS A 157 17.59 15.56 0.33
CA LYS A 157 19.01 15.37 0.61
C LYS A 157 19.82 15.98 -0.53
N ASN A 158 20.57 17.02 -0.21
CA ASN A 158 21.49 17.66 -1.14
C ASN A 158 22.80 16.88 -1.14
N GLU A 159 22.95 16.00 -2.12
CA GLU A 159 24.15 15.21 -2.35
C GLU A 159 24.65 15.46 -3.78
N GLU A 160 25.88 15.07 -4.06
CA GLU A 160 26.44 15.15 -5.40
C GLU A 160 25.61 14.32 -6.39
N ALA A 161 25.59 14.75 -7.63
CA ALA A 161 24.92 13.99 -8.69
C ALA A 161 25.64 12.65 -8.92
N THR A 162 24.88 11.61 -9.30
CA THR A 162 25.47 10.35 -9.71
C THR A 162 26.25 10.52 -11.02
N TYR A 163 27.49 10.04 -11.04
CA TYR A 163 28.34 10.04 -12.21
C TYR A 163 28.22 8.72 -12.99
N PHE A 164 28.01 8.82 -14.29
CA PHE A 164 27.97 7.70 -15.21
C PHE A 164 29.17 7.80 -16.16
N ALA A 165 30.03 6.78 -16.15
CA ALA A 165 31.17 6.73 -17.06
C ALA A 165 30.70 6.41 -18.49
N ASN A 166 31.52 6.79 -19.49
CA ASN A 166 31.23 6.49 -20.89
C ASN A 166 31.16 4.97 -21.18
N SER A 167 31.72 4.16 -20.31
CA SER A 167 31.70 2.68 -20.40
C SER A 167 30.46 2.06 -19.76
N SER A 168 29.66 2.84 -19.03
CA SER A 168 28.49 2.29 -18.35
C SER A 168 27.36 1.96 -19.32
N GLU A 169 26.71 0.82 -19.06
CA GLU A 169 25.52 0.39 -19.80
C GLU A 169 24.32 0.33 -18.83
N ILE A 170 23.29 1.12 -19.10
CA ILE A 170 22.17 1.26 -18.17
C ILE A 170 20.86 0.99 -18.88
N PHE A 171 20.07 0.08 -18.32
CA PHE A 171 18.75 -0.30 -18.82
C PHE A 171 17.74 -0.33 -17.69
N ASN A 172 16.60 0.34 -17.86
CA ASN A 172 15.44 0.31 -16.96
C ASN A 172 15.82 0.32 -15.47
N SER A 173 16.62 1.30 -15.02
CA SER A 173 17.15 1.33 -13.66
C SER A 173 17.02 2.72 -13.03
N GLN A 174 16.89 2.76 -11.71
CA GLN A 174 16.85 4.00 -10.93
C GLN A 174 18.10 4.14 -10.06
N PHE A 175 18.57 5.37 -9.93
CA PHE A 175 19.78 5.70 -9.16
C PHE A 175 19.48 6.83 -8.18
N ALA A 176 19.88 6.64 -6.94
CA ALA A 176 19.94 7.73 -5.98
C ALA A 176 21.27 8.49 -6.11
N SER A 177 21.36 9.67 -5.47
CA SER A 177 22.48 10.61 -5.59
C SER A 177 23.82 10.06 -5.07
N GLY A 178 24.94 10.57 -5.62
CA GLY A 178 26.29 10.38 -5.08
C GLY A 178 26.96 9.09 -5.50
N SER A 179 26.42 8.36 -6.48
CA SER A 179 27.01 7.09 -6.94
C SER A 179 27.96 7.31 -8.13
N VAL A 180 28.88 6.37 -8.32
CA VAL A 180 29.80 6.30 -9.46
C VAL A 180 29.57 4.97 -10.17
N ILE A 181 29.13 5.03 -11.43
CA ILE A 181 28.72 3.86 -12.20
C ILE A 181 29.60 3.73 -13.44
N GLU A 182 30.41 2.69 -13.49
CA GLU A 182 31.28 2.39 -14.64
C GLU A 182 30.91 1.08 -15.35
N GLY A 183 30.15 0.19 -14.67
CA GLY A 183 29.73 -1.12 -15.16
C GLY A 183 28.32 -1.12 -15.76
N ARG A 184 27.73 -2.31 -15.89
CA ARG A 184 26.38 -2.54 -16.42
C ARG A 184 25.35 -2.66 -15.30
N VAL A 185 24.22 -1.95 -15.46
CA VAL A 185 23.07 -2.04 -14.55
C VAL A 185 21.80 -2.24 -15.37
N GLU A 186 21.04 -3.27 -15.05
CA GLU A 186 19.82 -3.63 -15.75
C GLU A 186 18.71 -3.92 -14.74
N ASN A 187 17.51 -3.33 -14.98
CA ASN A 187 16.31 -3.60 -14.21
C ASN A 187 16.55 -3.55 -12.68
N SER A 188 17.22 -2.50 -12.18
CA SER A 188 17.72 -2.45 -10.80
C SER A 188 17.55 -1.08 -10.17
N ILE A 189 17.50 -1.05 -8.84
CA ILE A 189 17.43 0.17 -8.02
C ILE A 189 18.71 0.30 -7.21
N ILE A 190 19.46 1.36 -7.47
CA ILE A 190 20.76 1.62 -6.82
C ILE A 190 20.59 2.76 -5.82
N SER A 191 20.90 2.48 -4.55
CA SER A 191 20.84 3.46 -3.46
C SER A 191 21.97 4.49 -3.58
N ARG A 192 22.11 5.31 -2.56
CA ARG A 192 23.08 6.42 -2.56
C ARG A 192 24.50 5.93 -2.33
N ARG A 193 25.46 6.66 -2.95
CA ARG A 193 26.90 6.49 -2.72
C ARG A 193 27.40 5.10 -3.04
N CYS A 194 26.77 4.44 -4.00
CA CYS A 194 27.25 3.17 -4.52
C CYS A 194 28.40 3.40 -5.52
N GLN A 195 29.36 2.52 -5.52
CA GLN A 195 30.44 2.50 -6.49
C GLN A 195 30.36 1.17 -7.26
N LEU A 196 30.19 1.26 -8.58
CA LEU A 196 30.18 0.13 -9.48
C LEU A 196 31.34 0.25 -10.45
N GLU A 197 32.30 -0.65 -10.33
CA GLU A 197 33.51 -0.68 -11.15
C GLU A 197 33.24 -1.22 -12.55
N LYS A 198 34.23 -1.01 -13.44
CA LYS A 198 34.20 -1.59 -14.80
C LYS A 198 34.04 -3.11 -14.74
N GLU A 199 33.33 -3.65 -15.72
CA GLU A 199 33.05 -5.10 -15.85
C GLU A 199 32.10 -5.67 -14.79
N ALA A 200 31.75 -4.91 -13.74
CA ALA A 200 30.71 -5.32 -12.81
C ALA A 200 29.33 -5.26 -13.46
N CYS A 201 28.49 -6.24 -13.14
CA CYS A 201 27.16 -6.39 -13.71
C CYS A 201 26.14 -6.54 -12.58
N ILE A 202 25.09 -5.71 -12.60
CA ILE A 202 23.96 -5.78 -11.67
C ILE A 202 22.70 -5.96 -12.50
N SER A 203 21.88 -6.96 -12.15
CA SER A 203 20.57 -7.17 -12.76
C SER A 203 19.54 -7.54 -11.71
N ASP A 204 18.28 -7.14 -11.94
CA ASP A 204 17.12 -7.48 -11.15
C ASP A 204 17.34 -7.34 -9.63
N SER A 205 17.99 -6.24 -9.23
CA SER A 205 18.52 -6.09 -7.87
C SER A 205 18.17 -4.76 -7.23
N ILE A 206 18.15 -4.75 -5.90
CA ILE A 206 18.04 -3.55 -5.07
C ILE A 206 19.29 -3.48 -4.22
N ILE A 207 20.06 -2.40 -4.33
CA ILE A 207 21.35 -2.18 -3.67
C ILE A 207 21.34 -0.90 -2.87
#